data_2503a9428e03182ea135e61db2676b8a
#
_entry.id   2503a9428e03182ea135e61db2676b8a
#
_cell.length_a   1.000
_cell.length_b   1.000
_cell.length_c   1.000
_cell.angle_alpha   90.00
_cell.angle_beta   90.00
_cell.angle_gamma   90.00
#
_symmetry.space_group_name_H-M   'P 1'
#
loop_
_entity.id
_entity.type
_entity.pdbx_description
1 polymer ?
#
loop_
_entity_poly.entity_id
_entity_poly.type
_entity_poly.pdbx_seq_one_letter_code
_entity_poly.pdbx_strand_id
1 'polypeptide(L)'
;MLISADRRIFVGRRIGMPEAEAWQMPQGGIDKGETPVEAACRELAEEVGTARALLLRESRDWISYTVPEKIRPSHWKGRWHGQSQKWFALGFTGTDSDIDLDAHEREFDTWKWVTAHELIELIVPFKRPIYEAVVTEFSDLVS
;
A
#
# COMPACT_ATOMS: atom_id res chain seq x y z
N MET A 1 3.55 -3.69 -1.02
CA MET A 1 3.63 -4.31 0.33
C MET A 1 5.06 -4.26 0.81
N LEU A 2 5.33 -3.51 1.86
CA LEU A 2 6.65 -3.48 2.50
C LEU A 2 6.66 -4.48 3.66
N ILE A 3 7.64 -5.37 3.65
CA ILE A 3 7.72 -6.51 4.57
C ILE A 3 8.98 -6.39 5.43
N SER A 4 8.82 -6.47 6.75
CA SER A 4 9.94 -6.41 7.70
C SER A 4 10.73 -7.72 7.74
N ALA A 5 11.90 -7.69 8.41
CA ALA A 5 12.74 -8.88 8.58
C ALA A 5 12.02 -10.03 9.31
N ASP A 6 11.09 -9.71 10.20
CA ASP A 6 10.25 -10.69 10.90
C ASP A 6 8.93 -10.98 10.18
N ARG A 7 8.86 -10.63 8.88
CA ARG A 7 7.77 -10.99 7.98
C ARG A 7 6.44 -10.31 8.28
N ARG A 8 6.46 -9.15 8.92
CA ARG A 8 5.30 -8.32 9.15
C ARG A 8 5.16 -7.25 8.07
N ILE A 9 3.97 -6.69 7.94
CA ILE A 9 3.59 -5.79 6.86
C ILE A 9 3.46 -4.37 7.38
N PHE A 10 4.03 -3.41 6.66
CA PHE A 10 3.87 -1.99 6.97
C PHE A 10 2.47 -1.52 6.63
N VAL A 11 1.84 -0.82 7.58
CA VAL A 11 0.62 -0.06 7.34
C VAL A 11 0.78 1.36 7.90
N GLY A 12 0.27 2.33 7.16
CA GLY A 12 0.22 3.72 7.59
C GLY A 12 -1.22 4.15 7.84
N ARG A 13 -1.39 5.08 8.77
CA ARG A 13 -2.69 5.70 9.06
C ARG A 13 -2.80 7.01 8.29
N ARG A 14 -3.75 7.09 7.35
CA ARG A 14 -3.95 8.26 6.51
C ARG A 14 -4.47 9.45 7.32
N ILE A 15 -3.86 10.61 7.06
CA ILE A 15 -4.25 11.87 7.69
C ILE A 15 -5.68 12.25 7.27
N GLY A 16 -6.49 12.69 8.24
CA GLY A 16 -7.83 13.22 7.98
C GLY A 16 -8.91 12.17 7.69
N MET A 17 -8.60 10.89 7.84
CA MET A 17 -9.56 9.82 7.64
C MET A 17 -10.10 9.28 8.98
N PRO A 18 -11.36 8.83 9.04
CA PRO A 18 -11.86 8.12 10.22
C PRO A 18 -11.00 6.89 10.51
N GLU A 19 -10.80 6.55 11.78
CA GLU A 19 -9.93 5.44 12.20
C GLU A 19 -10.27 4.12 11.47
N ALA A 20 -11.54 3.82 11.29
CA ALA A 20 -11.99 2.60 10.60
C ALA A 20 -11.64 2.54 9.12
N GLU A 21 -11.20 3.65 8.52
CA GLU A 21 -10.91 3.76 7.08
C GLU A 21 -9.48 4.22 6.82
N ALA A 22 -8.71 4.49 7.87
CA ALA A 22 -7.44 5.20 7.76
C ALA A 22 -6.24 4.31 7.45
N TRP A 23 -6.25 3.07 7.91
CA TRP A 23 -5.09 2.18 7.79
C TRP A 23 -5.01 1.54 6.41
N GLN A 24 -3.83 1.63 5.80
CA GLN A 24 -3.59 1.02 4.49
C GLN A 24 -2.10 0.76 4.25
N MET A 25 -1.83 -0.11 3.28
CA MET A 25 -0.49 -0.26 2.72
C MET A 25 -0.19 0.92 1.79
N PRO A 26 1.10 1.29 1.62
CA PRO A 26 1.49 2.32 0.67
C PRO A 26 1.01 2.00 -0.75
N GLN A 27 0.50 3.02 -1.43
CA GLN A 27 0.07 2.93 -2.81
C GLN A 27 0.14 4.30 -3.48
N GLY A 28 0.19 4.32 -4.80
CA GLY A 28 0.15 5.56 -5.56
C GLY A 28 0.00 5.33 -7.04
N GLY A 29 -0.10 6.42 -7.79
CA GLY A 29 -0.26 6.40 -9.24
C GLY A 29 1.06 6.18 -9.96
N ILE A 30 0.98 5.67 -11.18
CA ILE A 30 2.12 5.52 -12.08
C ILE A 30 2.20 6.78 -12.92
N ASP A 31 3.36 7.47 -12.88
CA ASP A 31 3.58 8.67 -13.67
C ASP A 31 3.91 8.30 -15.12
N LYS A 32 3.70 9.26 -16.02
CA LYS A 32 3.99 9.08 -17.43
C LYS A 32 5.47 8.72 -17.64
N GLY A 33 5.72 7.64 -18.36
CA GLY A 33 7.08 7.17 -18.66
C GLY A 33 7.69 6.29 -17.57
N GLU A 34 6.97 6.09 -16.49
CA GLU A 34 7.41 5.30 -15.34
C GLU A 34 6.93 3.85 -15.49
N THR A 35 7.77 2.87 -15.16
CA THR A 35 7.30 1.48 -15.07
C THR A 35 6.56 1.27 -13.74
N PRO A 36 5.70 0.25 -13.62
CA PRO A 36 5.03 -0.04 -12.36
C PRO A 36 5.98 -0.22 -11.17
N VAL A 37 7.11 -0.90 -11.34
CA VAL A 37 8.07 -1.10 -10.24
C VAL A 37 8.76 0.22 -9.85
N GLU A 38 9.08 1.07 -10.82
CA GLU A 38 9.64 2.39 -10.56
C GLU A 38 8.66 3.23 -9.75
N ALA A 39 7.37 3.19 -10.10
CA ALA A 39 6.32 3.87 -9.37
C ALA A 39 6.21 3.36 -7.93
N ALA A 40 6.26 2.05 -7.73
CA ALA A 40 6.19 1.46 -6.40
C ALA A 40 7.35 1.92 -5.52
N CYS A 41 8.57 1.96 -6.05
CA CYS A 41 9.74 2.41 -5.31
C CYS A 41 9.68 3.92 -5.01
N ARG A 42 9.21 4.72 -5.96
CA ARG A 42 9.04 6.17 -5.76
C ARG A 42 7.99 6.46 -4.68
N GLU A 43 6.84 5.81 -4.76
CA GLU A 43 5.78 6.00 -3.77
C GLU A 43 6.23 5.53 -2.38
N LEU A 44 6.99 4.46 -2.29
CA LEU A 44 7.56 4.01 -1.02
C LEU A 44 8.47 5.09 -0.43
N ALA A 45 9.36 5.66 -1.23
CA ALA A 45 10.24 6.73 -0.79
C ALA A 45 9.47 7.97 -0.34
N GLU A 46 8.41 8.32 -1.04
CA GLU A 46 7.57 9.48 -0.70
C GLU A 46 6.73 9.25 0.56
N GLU A 47 6.01 8.13 0.62
CA GLU A 47 5.06 7.86 1.70
C GLU A 47 5.70 7.34 2.98
N VAL A 48 6.72 6.51 2.86
CA VAL A 48 7.39 5.83 3.98
C VAL A 48 8.74 6.45 4.32
N GLY A 49 9.30 7.21 3.37
CA GLY A 49 10.55 7.94 3.58
C GLY A 49 11.80 7.07 3.52
N THR A 50 11.70 5.87 2.92
CA THR A 50 12.85 4.99 2.80
C THR A 50 13.01 4.43 1.39
N ALA A 51 14.27 4.27 0.97
CA ALA A 51 14.64 3.53 -0.23
C ALA A 51 15.30 2.18 0.13
N ARG A 52 15.33 1.82 1.41
CA ARG A 52 15.98 0.60 1.91
C ARG A 52 15.05 -0.60 1.76
N ALA A 53 14.83 -1.01 0.52
CA ALA A 53 13.97 -2.14 0.21
C ALA A 53 14.48 -2.89 -1.01
N LEU A 54 14.29 -4.21 -1.00
CA LEU A 54 14.61 -5.08 -2.13
C LEU A 54 13.33 -5.64 -2.71
N LEU A 55 13.22 -5.63 -4.04
CA LEU A 55 12.09 -6.27 -4.71
C LEU A 55 12.18 -7.79 -4.51
N LEU A 56 11.16 -8.36 -3.89
CA LEU A 56 11.06 -9.80 -3.66
C LEU A 56 10.22 -10.48 -4.73
N ARG A 57 9.09 -9.87 -5.06
CA ARG A 57 8.15 -10.45 -6.04
C ARG A 57 7.20 -9.37 -6.57
N GLU A 58 6.76 -9.56 -7.81
CA GLU A 58 5.72 -8.78 -8.45
C GLU A 58 4.45 -9.64 -8.54
N SER A 59 3.27 -9.05 -8.36
CA SER A 59 2.02 -9.78 -8.55
C SER A 59 1.90 -10.24 -10.00
N ARG A 60 1.31 -11.43 -10.22
CA ARG A 60 1.15 -11.99 -11.56
C ARG A 60 0.27 -11.09 -12.43
N ASP A 61 -0.83 -10.65 -11.85
CA ASP A 61 -1.87 -9.90 -12.56
C ASP A 61 -2.07 -8.53 -11.96
N TRP A 62 -2.70 -7.67 -12.74
CA TRP A 62 -3.29 -6.45 -12.23
C TRP A 62 -4.52 -6.82 -11.42
N ILE A 63 -4.64 -6.25 -10.23
CA ILE A 63 -5.77 -6.49 -9.33
C ILE A 63 -6.67 -5.28 -9.37
N SER A 64 -7.94 -5.50 -9.73
CA SER A 64 -8.91 -4.42 -9.91
C SER A 64 -9.95 -4.43 -8.81
N TYR A 65 -10.44 -3.24 -8.45
CA TYR A 65 -11.53 -3.11 -7.50
C TYR A 65 -12.44 -1.94 -7.89
N THR A 66 -13.69 -2.01 -7.43
CA THR A 66 -14.68 -0.95 -7.63
C THR A 66 -14.77 -0.12 -6.35
N VAL A 67 -14.68 1.19 -6.50
CA VAL A 67 -14.87 2.13 -5.39
C VAL A 67 -16.37 2.43 -5.26
N PRO A 68 -16.95 2.36 -4.05
CA PRO A 68 -18.35 2.71 -3.84
C PRO A 68 -18.66 4.11 -4.36
N GLU A 69 -19.80 4.26 -5.04
CA GLU A 69 -20.17 5.52 -5.69
C GLU A 69 -20.10 6.73 -4.77
N LYS A 70 -20.54 6.58 -3.52
CA LYS A 70 -20.57 7.67 -2.53
C LYS A 70 -19.21 8.27 -2.20
N ILE A 71 -18.13 7.51 -2.38
CA ILE A 71 -16.78 7.95 -2.01
C ILE A 71 -15.84 8.06 -3.21
N ARG A 72 -16.37 7.96 -4.44
CA ARG A 72 -15.56 8.16 -5.64
C ARG A 72 -15.07 9.60 -5.71
N PRO A 73 -13.78 9.81 -6.07
CA PRO A 73 -13.25 11.16 -6.20
C PRO A 73 -14.07 11.98 -7.21
N SER A 74 -14.35 13.24 -6.87
CA SER A 74 -15.14 14.14 -7.73
C SER A 74 -14.50 14.37 -9.09
N HIS A 75 -13.15 14.36 -9.17
CA HIS A 75 -12.43 14.53 -10.43
C HIS A 75 -12.60 13.39 -11.40
N TRP A 76 -13.13 12.23 -10.95
CA TRP A 76 -13.46 11.11 -11.83
C TRP A 76 -14.65 11.41 -12.73
N LYS A 77 -15.56 12.28 -12.29
CA LYS A 77 -16.72 12.74 -13.08
C LYS A 77 -17.55 11.62 -13.70
N GLY A 78 -17.70 10.51 -12.99
CA GLY A 78 -18.43 9.33 -13.49
C GLY A 78 -17.72 8.52 -14.57
N ARG A 79 -16.48 8.88 -14.95
CA ARG A 79 -15.71 8.20 -16.00
C ARG A 79 -15.09 6.89 -15.54
N TRP A 80 -14.74 6.81 -14.26
CA TRP A 80 -14.14 5.62 -13.67
C TRP A 80 -14.94 5.16 -12.46
N HIS A 81 -14.96 3.83 -12.25
CA HIS A 81 -15.68 3.20 -11.15
C HIS A 81 -14.75 2.55 -10.13
N GLY A 82 -13.48 2.42 -10.44
CA GLY A 82 -12.50 1.79 -9.58
C GLY A 82 -11.10 1.99 -10.10
N GLN A 83 -10.19 1.12 -9.65
CA GLN A 83 -8.78 1.16 -10.01
C GLN A 83 -8.26 -0.23 -10.31
N SER A 84 -7.22 -0.31 -11.14
CA SER A 84 -6.40 -1.50 -11.31
C SER A 84 -5.04 -1.23 -10.71
N GLN A 85 -4.53 -2.17 -9.93
CA GLN A 85 -3.27 -2.04 -9.24
C GLN A 85 -2.33 -3.21 -9.56
N LYS A 86 -1.05 -2.89 -9.72
CA LYS A 86 0.03 -3.87 -9.75
C LYS A 86 0.70 -3.84 -8.39
N TRP A 87 0.89 -5.00 -7.77
CA TRP A 87 1.44 -5.08 -6.44
C TRP A 87 2.85 -5.65 -6.43
N PHE A 88 3.66 -5.14 -5.53
CA PHE A 88 5.05 -5.55 -5.35
C PHE A 88 5.31 -5.87 -3.89
N ALA A 89 5.94 -7.01 -3.64
CA ALA A 89 6.45 -7.36 -2.32
C ALA A 89 7.87 -6.83 -2.22
N LEU A 90 8.11 -5.92 -1.30
CA LEU A 90 9.41 -5.28 -1.06
C LEU A 90 9.90 -5.65 0.34
N GLY A 91 11.08 -6.24 0.44
CA GLY A 91 11.69 -6.59 1.71
C GLY A 91 12.44 -5.40 2.29
N PHE A 92 12.03 -4.94 3.48
CA PHE A 92 12.69 -3.83 4.16
C PHE A 92 14.08 -4.24 4.64
N THR A 93 15.11 -3.47 4.26
CA THR A 93 16.51 -3.73 4.60
C THR A 93 17.06 -2.76 5.63
N GLY A 94 16.24 -1.85 6.12
CA GLY A 94 16.61 -0.87 7.14
C GLY A 94 16.08 -1.25 8.52
N THR A 95 16.09 -0.27 9.41
CA THR A 95 15.51 -0.34 10.75
C THR A 95 14.34 0.63 10.85
N ASP A 96 13.55 0.54 11.90
CA ASP A 96 12.40 1.43 12.10
C ASP A 96 12.81 2.91 12.08
N SER A 97 14.01 3.24 12.50
CA SER A 97 14.53 4.61 12.46
C SER A 97 14.77 5.16 11.05
N ASP A 98 14.79 4.29 10.05
CA ASP A 98 14.92 4.70 8.65
C ASP A 98 13.59 5.12 8.04
N ILE A 99 12.48 4.90 8.74
CA ILE A 99 11.15 5.29 8.30
C ILE A 99 10.91 6.75 8.70
N ASP A 100 10.62 7.58 7.70
CA ASP A 100 10.39 9.02 7.88
C ASP A 100 9.14 9.45 7.13
N LEU A 101 8.04 9.60 7.83
CA LEU A 101 6.75 10.00 7.24
C LEU A 101 6.75 11.46 6.76
N ASP A 102 7.74 12.26 7.14
CA ASP A 102 7.89 13.66 6.76
C ASP A 102 8.88 13.88 5.60
N ALA A 103 9.42 12.80 5.01
CA ALA A 103 10.43 12.91 3.95
C ALA A 103 9.90 13.61 2.69
N HIS A 104 8.61 13.59 2.48
CA HIS A 104 7.92 14.25 1.37
C HIS A 104 6.62 14.85 1.92
N GLU A 105 5.64 15.13 1.08
CA GLU A 105 4.32 15.55 1.55
C GLU A 105 3.70 14.44 2.39
N ARG A 106 3.33 14.75 3.64
CA ARG A 106 2.89 13.73 4.60
C ARG A 106 1.53 13.16 4.23
N GLU A 107 1.49 11.84 3.97
CA GLU A 107 0.27 11.08 3.71
C GLU A 107 -0.24 10.35 4.96
N PHE A 108 0.69 9.90 5.80
CA PHE A 108 0.39 9.15 7.02
C PHE A 108 0.80 9.95 8.25
N ASP A 109 0.01 9.88 9.32
CA ASP A 109 0.37 10.52 10.60
C ASP A 109 1.04 9.55 11.57
N THR A 110 0.90 8.25 11.36
CA THR A 110 1.60 7.22 12.12
C THR A 110 1.65 5.92 11.30
N TRP A 111 2.39 4.94 11.79
CA TRP A 111 2.55 3.66 11.10
C TRP A 111 2.78 2.53 12.11
N LYS A 112 2.65 1.29 11.65
CA LYS A 112 3.01 0.10 12.44
C LYS A 112 3.25 -1.10 11.53
N TRP A 113 3.86 -2.14 12.09
CA TRP A 113 3.99 -3.45 11.48
C TRP A 113 2.83 -4.33 11.94
N VAL A 114 2.22 -5.05 11.02
CA VAL A 114 1.08 -5.94 11.31
C VAL A 114 1.26 -7.29 10.65
N THR A 115 0.57 -8.31 11.18
CA THR A 115 0.47 -9.61 10.51
C THR A 115 -0.53 -9.52 9.35
N ALA A 116 -0.52 -10.53 8.48
CA ALA A 116 -1.48 -10.61 7.38
C ALA A 116 -2.93 -10.63 7.90
N HIS A 117 -3.18 -11.35 8.99
CA HIS A 117 -4.51 -11.40 9.61
C HIS A 117 -4.97 -10.03 10.11
N GLU A 118 -4.08 -9.33 10.83
CA GLU A 118 -4.35 -7.98 11.32
C GLU A 118 -4.60 -7.00 10.17
N LEU A 119 -3.85 -7.13 9.08
CA LEU A 119 -4.01 -6.29 7.89
C LEU A 119 -5.43 -6.39 7.33
N ILE A 120 -5.94 -7.61 7.17
CA ILE A 120 -7.29 -7.85 6.64
C ILE A 120 -8.37 -7.26 7.55
N GLU A 121 -8.15 -7.31 8.86
CA GLU A 121 -9.09 -6.71 9.82
C GLU A 121 -9.07 -5.18 9.80
N LEU A 122 -7.90 -4.59 9.54
CA LEU A 122 -7.73 -3.13 9.56
C LEU A 122 -8.27 -2.42 8.31
N ILE A 123 -8.22 -3.08 7.16
CA ILE A 123 -8.54 -2.42 5.88
C ILE A 123 -10.03 -2.12 5.77
N VAL A 124 -10.35 -0.98 5.17
CA VAL A 124 -11.73 -0.60 4.86
C VAL A 124 -12.43 -1.69 4.05
N PRO A 125 -13.69 -2.05 4.39
CA PRO A 125 -14.35 -3.23 3.83
C PRO A 125 -14.33 -3.35 2.30
N PHE A 126 -14.48 -2.26 1.55
CA PHE A 126 -14.54 -2.36 0.10
C PHE A 126 -13.18 -2.71 -0.53
N LYS A 127 -12.06 -2.52 0.18
CA LYS A 127 -10.72 -2.91 -0.28
C LYS A 127 -10.32 -4.31 0.22
N ARG A 128 -11.10 -4.92 1.08
CA ARG A 128 -10.76 -6.22 1.66
C ARG A 128 -10.48 -7.30 0.61
N PRO A 129 -11.31 -7.45 -0.44
CA PRO A 129 -11.03 -8.46 -1.48
C PRO A 129 -9.67 -8.28 -2.15
N ILE A 130 -9.22 -7.03 -2.36
CA ILE A 130 -7.90 -6.74 -2.93
C ILE A 130 -6.79 -7.17 -1.99
N TYR A 131 -6.90 -6.78 -0.72
CA TYR A 131 -5.89 -7.11 0.28
C TYR A 131 -5.81 -8.63 0.51
N GLU A 132 -6.94 -9.33 0.47
CA GLU A 132 -6.96 -10.79 0.53
C GLU A 132 -6.22 -11.41 -0.66
N ALA A 133 -6.43 -10.87 -1.87
CA ALA A 133 -5.75 -11.34 -3.06
C ALA A 133 -4.23 -11.09 -2.97
N VAL A 134 -3.82 -9.92 -2.49
CA VAL A 134 -2.40 -9.58 -2.31
C VAL A 134 -1.75 -10.47 -1.26
N VAL A 135 -2.41 -10.69 -0.13
CA VAL A 135 -1.91 -11.59 0.93
C VAL A 135 -1.77 -13.01 0.41
N THR A 136 -2.74 -13.49 -0.38
CA THR A 136 -2.68 -14.82 -0.99
C THR A 136 -1.50 -14.94 -1.93
N GLU A 137 -1.30 -13.93 -2.79
CA GLU A 137 -0.19 -13.89 -3.77
C GLU A 137 1.17 -13.96 -3.07
N PHE A 138 1.32 -13.30 -1.93
CA PHE A 138 2.58 -13.20 -1.19
C PHE A 138 2.58 -13.99 0.13
N SER A 139 1.71 -14.98 0.26
CA SER A 139 1.50 -15.72 1.53
C SER A 139 2.76 -16.39 2.08
N ASP A 140 3.67 -16.80 1.21
CA ASP A 140 4.95 -17.41 1.61
C ASP A 140 5.97 -16.38 2.12
N LEU A 141 5.71 -15.09 1.95
CA LEU A 141 6.62 -14.00 2.35
C LEU A 141 6.21 -13.33 3.66
N VAL A 142 4.98 -13.52 4.12
CA VAL A 142 4.42 -12.81 5.28
C VAL A 142 3.93 -13.77 6.37
N SER A 143 3.77 -13.21 7.57
CA SER A 143 3.23 -13.95 8.71
C SER A 143 1.76 -13.63 8.93
#